data_c9fb2afe4926eba587422421ff794446
#
_entry.id   c9fb2afe4926eba587422421ff794446
#
_cell.length_a   1.000
_cell.length_b   1.000
_cell.length_c   1.000
_cell.angle_alpha   90.00
_cell.angle_beta   90.00
_cell.angle_gamma   90.00
#
_symmetry.space_group_name_H-M   'P 1'
#
loop_
_entity.id
_entity.type
_entity.pdbx_description
1 polymer ?
#
loop_
_entity_poly.entity_id
_entity_poly.type
_entity_poly.pdbx_seq_one_letter_code
_entity_poly.pdbx_strand_id
1 'polypeptide(L)'
;MKKSISLLLLSLLMIAPGCQKTKEVVNEYNIVPKPNQILPQEGRFELNSKVCLVVPSDAPEVKSIADSLAGQLKQTAGISLKEAESADGKSAICFVVQEGMPKEGYKLSVTPSLITLTASQPNGFFYGVQTLYQLLPPAVYGNQLDKKANWSVPAVEIEDSPRFVHRGLMLDVCRHYVPIDYIYKFIDLLAMNKMNVFHWHLTDDQGWRIEIKKYPKLTEIGSKREKTLVDYYYVNYPQVFDGKEHGGYYTQEQIKDVVAYAASNISTLFPK
;
A
#
# COMPACT_ATOMS: atom_id res chain seq x y z
N MET A 1 9.08 36.17 85.69
CA MET A 1 9.10 36.56 84.29
C MET A 1 9.44 35.37 83.47
N LYS A 2 8.46 34.65 82.92
CA LYS A 2 8.66 33.44 82.03
C LYS A 2 8.29 33.85 80.60
N LYS A 3 9.27 33.89 79.72
CA LYS A 3 9.01 34.10 78.29
C LYS A 3 8.66 32.80 77.62
N SER A 4 7.45 32.71 77.09
CA SER A 4 6.97 31.60 76.27
C SER A 4 7.47 31.82 74.82
N ILE A 5 8.20 30.87 74.31
CA ILE A 5 8.62 30.79 72.88
C ILE A 5 7.60 29.93 72.19
N SER A 6 6.79 30.55 71.34
CA SER A 6 5.88 29.85 70.43
C SER A 6 6.67 29.32 69.23
N LEU A 7 6.76 28.02 69.12
CA LEU A 7 7.35 27.34 67.98
C LEU A 7 6.30 27.25 66.86
N LEU A 8 6.50 28.06 65.81
CA LEU A 8 5.71 28.00 64.57
C LEU A 8 6.24 26.86 63.71
N LEU A 9 5.54 25.73 63.65
CA LEU A 9 5.84 24.67 62.73
C LEU A 9 5.32 25.08 61.33
N LEU A 10 6.24 25.48 60.47
CA LEU A 10 5.97 25.71 59.06
C LEU A 10 6.04 24.37 58.31
N SER A 11 4.91 23.76 58.08
CA SER A 11 4.76 22.55 57.25
C SER A 11 4.94 22.94 55.78
N LEU A 12 6.15 22.74 55.26
CA LEU A 12 6.48 22.89 53.85
C LEU A 12 5.86 21.68 53.09
N LEU A 13 4.68 21.87 52.47
CA LEU A 13 4.09 20.91 51.57
C LEU A 13 4.98 20.87 50.33
N MET A 14 5.84 19.86 50.17
CA MET A 14 6.52 19.54 48.91
C MET A 14 5.47 19.06 47.90
N ILE A 15 5.02 19.96 47.04
CA ILE A 15 4.32 19.60 45.82
C ILE A 15 5.37 19.01 44.88
N ALA A 16 5.56 17.69 44.91
CA ALA A 16 6.32 17.01 43.88
C ALA A 16 5.58 17.20 42.54
N PRO A 17 6.22 17.79 41.52
CA PRO A 17 5.64 17.74 40.16
C PRO A 17 5.61 16.28 39.75
N GLY A 18 4.44 15.69 39.78
CA GLY A 18 4.18 14.39 39.20
C GLY A 18 4.59 14.48 37.74
N CYS A 19 5.68 13.78 37.40
CA CYS A 19 6.06 13.56 36.02
C CYS A 19 4.92 12.78 35.38
N GLN A 20 3.94 13.47 34.83
CA GLN A 20 3.00 12.88 33.90
C GLN A 20 3.87 12.38 32.76
N LYS A 21 4.08 11.05 32.69
CA LYS A 21 4.54 10.42 31.45
C LYS A 21 3.53 10.86 30.40
N THR A 22 3.91 11.83 29.58
CA THR A 22 3.25 12.09 28.32
C THR A 22 3.24 10.73 27.63
N LYS A 23 2.04 10.10 27.52
CA LYS A 23 1.89 8.97 26.60
C LYS A 23 2.43 9.50 25.28
N GLU A 24 3.51 8.90 24.80
CA GLU A 24 3.88 9.10 23.41
C GLU A 24 2.61 8.83 22.62
N VAL A 25 2.12 9.87 21.97
CA VAL A 25 1.02 9.72 21.01
C VAL A 25 1.65 8.96 19.86
N VAL A 26 1.60 7.63 19.94
CA VAL A 26 1.93 6.78 18.81
C VAL A 26 0.97 7.24 17.71
N ASN A 27 1.52 7.86 16.67
CA ASN A 27 0.72 8.29 15.55
C ASN A 27 0.24 7.04 14.80
N GLU A 28 -0.91 6.51 15.19
CA GLU A 28 -1.51 5.30 14.59
C GLU A 28 -1.94 5.53 13.13
N TYR A 29 -1.88 6.76 12.65
CA TYR A 29 -2.34 7.18 11.32
C TYR A 29 -1.17 7.55 10.40
N ASN A 30 -0.09 6.75 10.41
CA ASN A 30 1.06 6.92 9.52
C ASN A 30 0.74 6.42 8.10
N ILE A 31 -0.12 7.13 7.39
CA ILE A 31 -0.57 6.78 6.04
C ILE A 31 0.30 7.51 5.00
N VAL A 32 0.79 6.77 4.03
CA VAL A 32 1.62 7.30 2.91
C VAL A 32 1.00 6.85 1.56
N PRO A 33 0.71 7.80 0.66
CA PRO A 33 0.72 9.26 0.82
C PRO A 33 -0.26 9.74 1.89
N LYS A 34 0.07 10.87 2.55
CA LYS A 34 -0.82 11.45 3.57
C LYS A 34 -2.16 11.85 2.93
N PRO A 35 -3.29 11.36 3.44
CA PRO A 35 -4.61 11.76 2.96
C PRO A 35 -4.89 13.26 3.13
N ASN A 36 -5.79 13.80 2.32
CA ASN A 36 -6.20 15.19 2.39
C ASN A 36 -6.79 15.56 3.75
N GLN A 37 -7.57 14.66 4.35
CA GLN A 37 -8.15 14.83 5.67
C GLN A 37 -8.07 13.54 6.47
N ILE A 38 -7.67 13.67 7.74
CA ILE A 38 -7.68 12.59 8.74
C ILE A 38 -8.26 13.19 10.03
N LEU A 39 -9.37 12.64 10.50
CA LEU A 39 -10.02 13.02 11.74
C LEU A 39 -10.07 11.79 12.68
N PRO A 40 -9.13 11.69 13.65
CA PRO A 40 -9.13 10.62 14.63
C PRO A 40 -10.46 10.55 15.39
N GLN A 41 -10.91 9.33 15.68
CA GLN A 41 -12.10 9.04 16.46
C GLN A 41 -11.76 8.14 17.64
N GLU A 42 -12.63 8.03 18.62
CA GLU A 42 -12.43 7.16 19.77
C GLU A 42 -12.79 5.70 19.45
N GLY A 43 -11.96 4.77 19.92
CA GLY A 43 -12.19 3.34 19.81
C GLY A 43 -11.46 2.69 18.65
N ARG A 44 -11.74 1.41 18.44
CA ARG A 44 -11.13 0.56 17.40
C ARG A 44 -12.17 -0.40 16.85
N PHE A 45 -12.04 -0.74 15.58
CA PHE A 45 -12.79 -1.81 14.94
C PHE A 45 -12.01 -3.12 15.07
N GLU A 46 -12.62 -4.13 15.70
CA GLU A 46 -11.99 -5.44 15.90
C GLU A 46 -12.33 -6.39 14.74
N LEU A 47 -11.34 -6.81 14.00
CA LEU A 47 -11.50 -7.80 12.94
C LEU A 47 -11.58 -9.22 13.53
N ASN A 48 -12.65 -9.94 13.19
CA ASN A 48 -12.87 -11.33 13.62
C ASN A 48 -13.83 -12.03 12.64
N SER A 49 -14.07 -13.34 12.84
CA SER A 49 -14.91 -14.16 11.96
C SER A 49 -16.42 -13.84 12.00
N LYS A 50 -16.86 -12.91 12.85
CA LYS A 50 -18.26 -12.43 12.90
C LYS A 50 -18.48 -11.20 12.04
N VAL A 51 -17.42 -10.57 11.54
CA VAL A 51 -17.49 -9.39 10.67
C VAL A 51 -18.06 -9.81 9.32
N CYS A 52 -19.07 -9.08 8.85
CA CYS A 52 -19.69 -9.28 7.55
C CYS A 52 -19.03 -8.36 6.50
N LEU A 53 -19.09 -8.78 5.24
CA LEU A 53 -18.70 -8.00 4.08
C LEU A 53 -19.96 -7.63 3.29
N VAL A 54 -20.22 -6.35 3.12
CA VAL A 54 -21.38 -5.82 2.38
C VAL A 54 -20.88 -5.10 1.14
N VAL A 55 -21.28 -5.57 -0.02
CA VAL A 55 -20.84 -5.04 -1.32
C VAL A 55 -22.07 -4.86 -2.22
N PRO A 56 -22.17 -3.75 -3.00
CA PRO A 56 -23.24 -3.58 -3.97
C PRO A 56 -23.29 -4.73 -4.97
N SER A 57 -24.47 -5.29 -5.23
CA SER A 57 -24.66 -6.44 -6.10
C SER A 57 -24.50 -6.11 -7.59
N ASP A 58 -24.65 -4.83 -7.96
CA ASP A 58 -24.59 -4.31 -9.32
C ASP A 58 -23.22 -3.70 -9.69
N ALA A 59 -22.19 -3.91 -8.86
CA ALA A 59 -20.85 -3.36 -9.03
C ALA A 59 -19.75 -4.47 -9.02
N PRO A 60 -19.60 -5.26 -10.12
CA PRO A 60 -18.71 -6.42 -10.14
C PRO A 60 -17.22 -6.06 -9.92
N GLU A 61 -16.77 -4.89 -10.39
CA GLU A 61 -15.39 -4.43 -10.16
C GLU A 61 -15.14 -4.08 -8.70
N VAL A 62 -16.14 -3.48 -8.01
CA VAL A 62 -16.08 -3.21 -6.57
C VAL A 62 -16.07 -4.52 -5.79
N LYS A 63 -16.86 -5.50 -6.25
CA LYS A 63 -16.85 -6.84 -5.65
C LYS A 63 -15.48 -7.50 -5.76
N SER A 64 -14.82 -7.42 -6.89
CA SER A 64 -13.45 -7.96 -7.07
C SER A 64 -12.45 -7.34 -6.08
N ILE A 65 -12.54 -6.04 -5.83
CA ILE A 65 -11.69 -5.33 -4.86
C ILE A 65 -12.01 -5.81 -3.42
N ALA A 66 -13.28 -5.96 -3.09
CA ALA A 66 -13.72 -6.45 -1.79
C ALA A 66 -13.30 -7.91 -1.54
N ASP A 67 -13.40 -8.76 -2.58
CA ASP A 67 -12.95 -10.16 -2.55
C ASP A 67 -11.42 -10.26 -2.34
N SER A 68 -10.65 -9.35 -2.96
CA SER A 68 -9.20 -9.26 -2.75
C SER A 68 -8.86 -8.88 -1.30
N LEU A 69 -9.57 -7.92 -0.70
CA LEU A 69 -9.43 -7.58 0.72
C LEU A 69 -9.77 -8.80 1.61
N ALA A 70 -10.89 -9.48 1.34
CA ALA A 70 -11.30 -10.66 2.10
C ALA A 70 -10.30 -11.82 1.97
N GLY A 71 -9.75 -12.03 0.77
CA GLY A 71 -8.69 -13.00 0.50
C GLY A 71 -7.42 -12.73 1.30
N GLN A 72 -6.96 -11.46 1.32
CA GLN A 72 -5.78 -11.04 2.07
C GLN A 72 -5.97 -11.23 3.58
N LEU A 73 -7.12 -10.83 4.14
CA LEU A 73 -7.44 -11.05 5.55
C LEU A 73 -7.55 -12.53 5.92
N LYS A 74 -8.10 -13.36 5.02
CA LYS A 74 -8.13 -14.80 5.21
C LYS A 74 -6.73 -15.40 5.24
N GLN A 75 -5.86 -14.98 4.34
CA GLN A 75 -4.50 -15.48 4.23
C GLN A 75 -3.63 -15.07 5.43
N THR A 76 -3.67 -13.80 5.81
CA THR A 76 -2.74 -13.24 6.81
C THR A 76 -3.27 -13.26 8.24
N ALA A 77 -4.58 -13.06 8.42
CA ALA A 77 -5.24 -13.05 9.73
C ALA A 77 -5.98 -14.36 10.07
N GLY A 78 -6.26 -15.20 9.08
CA GLY A 78 -7.14 -16.37 9.21
C GLY A 78 -8.62 -15.97 9.38
N ILE A 79 -8.98 -14.74 9.02
CA ILE A 79 -10.34 -14.22 9.17
C ILE A 79 -11.09 -14.37 7.85
N SER A 80 -12.14 -15.20 7.85
CA SER A 80 -13.03 -15.35 6.69
C SER A 80 -14.24 -14.44 6.89
N LEU A 81 -14.34 -13.40 6.07
CA LEU A 81 -15.51 -12.52 6.05
C LEU A 81 -16.69 -13.23 5.36
N LYS A 82 -17.89 -13.06 5.89
CA LYS A 82 -19.12 -13.60 5.31
C LYS A 82 -19.83 -12.49 4.54
N GLU A 83 -20.19 -12.75 3.29
CA GLU A 83 -21.03 -11.81 2.56
C GLU A 83 -22.41 -11.68 3.21
N ALA A 84 -22.93 -10.45 3.19
CA ALA A 84 -24.26 -10.11 3.67
C ALA A 84 -24.86 -8.99 2.80
N GLU A 85 -26.20 -8.96 2.72
CA GLU A 85 -26.91 -7.91 1.97
C GLU A 85 -26.86 -6.55 2.71
N SER A 86 -26.81 -6.62 4.05
CA SER A 86 -26.76 -5.43 4.92
C SER A 86 -25.99 -5.73 6.21
N ALA A 87 -25.60 -4.69 6.91
CA ALA A 87 -24.93 -4.84 8.21
C ALA A 87 -25.89 -5.30 9.32
N ASP A 88 -27.15 -4.82 9.32
CA ASP A 88 -28.23 -5.18 10.27
C ASP A 88 -27.79 -5.24 11.74
N GLY A 89 -27.06 -4.20 12.20
CA GLY A 89 -26.54 -4.12 13.55
C GLY A 89 -25.35 -5.04 13.86
N LYS A 90 -24.80 -5.76 12.87
CA LYS A 90 -23.57 -6.54 12.99
C LYS A 90 -22.35 -5.71 12.67
N SER A 91 -21.19 -6.12 13.15
CA SER A 91 -19.93 -5.56 12.69
C SER A 91 -19.71 -5.91 11.23
N ALA A 92 -19.41 -4.90 10.41
CA ALA A 92 -19.29 -5.09 8.96
C ALA A 92 -18.23 -4.18 8.33
N ILE A 93 -17.76 -4.61 7.16
CA ILE A 93 -17.03 -3.78 6.20
C ILE A 93 -17.98 -3.56 5.02
N CYS A 94 -18.36 -2.31 4.79
CA CYS A 94 -19.33 -1.92 3.77
C CYS A 94 -18.68 -1.12 2.66
N PHE A 95 -18.95 -1.50 1.41
CA PHE A 95 -18.60 -0.75 0.21
C PHE A 95 -19.84 -0.02 -0.27
N VAL A 96 -19.76 1.31 -0.41
CA VAL A 96 -20.91 2.16 -0.76
C VAL A 96 -20.56 2.98 -2.00
N VAL A 97 -21.30 2.80 -3.07
CA VAL A 97 -21.18 3.64 -4.27
C VAL A 97 -21.89 4.96 -4.05
N GLN A 98 -21.17 6.07 -4.21
CA GLN A 98 -21.71 7.43 -4.12
C GLN A 98 -21.30 8.21 -5.35
N GLU A 99 -22.26 8.58 -6.19
CA GLU A 99 -22.02 9.42 -7.36
C GLU A 99 -21.51 10.82 -6.99
N GLY A 100 -20.82 11.45 -7.94
CA GLY A 100 -20.35 12.83 -7.80
C GLY A 100 -19.02 12.99 -7.03
N MET A 101 -18.43 11.92 -6.52
CA MET A 101 -17.08 11.96 -5.95
C MET A 101 -16.01 11.99 -7.05
N PRO A 102 -14.79 12.51 -6.78
CA PRO A 102 -13.67 12.41 -7.72
C PRO A 102 -13.41 10.96 -8.13
N LYS A 103 -13.01 10.73 -9.39
CA LYS A 103 -12.81 9.38 -9.97
C LYS A 103 -11.94 8.47 -9.11
N GLU A 104 -10.89 9.01 -8.51
CA GLU A 104 -9.96 8.25 -7.65
C GLU A 104 -10.10 8.66 -6.17
N GLY A 105 -11.16 9.43 -5.83
CA GLY A 105 -11.46 9.84 -4.48
C GLY A 105 -12.20 8.77 -3.69
N TYR A 106 -12.01 8.77 -2.37
CA TYR A 106 -12.72 7.90 -1.44
C TYR A 106 -12.92 8.57 -0.09
N LYS A 107 -13.90 8.05 0.66
CA LYS A 107 -14.08 8.29 2.09
C LYS A 107 -13.98 6.96 2.83
N LEU A 108 -13.23 6.92 3.91
CA LEU A 108 -13.10 5.77 4.79
C LEU A 108 -13.52 6.19 6.19
N SER A 109 -14.64 5.66 6.64
CA SER A 109 -15.16 5.83 8.01
C SER A 109 -14.94 4.53 8.79
N VAL A 110 -14.26 4.62 9.92
CA VAL A 110 -14.04 3.50 10.84
C VAL A 110 -14.61 3.86 12.20
N THR A 111 -15.60 3.09 12.63
CA THR A 111 -16.17 3.11 13.99
C THR A 111 -15.90 1.77 14.68
N PRO A 112 -16.15 1.62 15.99
CA PRO A 112 -15.98 0.32 16.65
C PRO A 112 -16.85 -0.82 16.10
N SER A 113 -17.92 -0.51 15.35
CA SER A 113 -18.84 -1.51 14.80
C SER A 113 -18.86 -1.59 13.27
N LEU A 114 -18.38 -0.55 12.58
CA LEU A 114 -18.54 -0.46 11.13
C LEU A 114 -17.31 0.16 10.48
N ILE A 115 -16.84 -0.44 9.40
CA ILE A 115 -15.94 0.18 8.41
C ILE A 115 -16.79 0.47 7.18
N THR A 116 -16.85 1.72 6.76
CA THR A 116 -17.54 2.13 5.53
C THR A 116 -16.53 2.74 4.56
N LEU A 117 -16.40 2.14 3.39
CA LEU A 117 -15.61 2.67 2.29
C LEU A 117 -16.54 3.16 1.19
N THR A 118 -16.50 4.47 0.93
CA THR A 118 -17.37 5.15 -0.03
C THR A 118 -16.54 5.73 -1.18
N ALA A 119 -16.94 5.46 -2.41
CA ALA A 119 -16.32 6.02 -3.61
C ALA A 119 -17.32 6.03 -4.77
N SER A 120 -17.00 6.75 -5.86
CA SER A 120 -17.83 6.76 -7.07
C SER A 120 -17.37 5.76 -8.13
N GLN A 121 -16.11 5.33 -8.09
CA GLN A 121 -15.48 4.50 -9.11
C GLN A 121 -14.59 3.42 -8.46
N PRO A 122 -14.31 2.30 -9.14
CA PRO A 122 -13.47 1.22 -8.64
C PRO A 122 -12.09 1.70 -8.14
N ASN A 123 -11.49 2.68 -8.82
CA ASN A 123 -10.20 3.26 -8.41
C ASN A 123 -10.22 3.84 -6.98
N GLY A 124 -11.30 4.56 -6.63
CA GLY A 124 -11.46 5.12 -5.28
C GLY A 124 -11.56 4.02 -4.22
N PHE A 125 -12.32 2.96 -4.49
CA PHE A 125 -12.42 1.80 -3.61
C PHE A 125 -11.06 1.11 -3.44
N PHE A 126 -10.32 0.92 -4.53
CA PHE A 126 -9.00 0.32 -4.47
C PHE A 126 -8.05 1.14 -3.57
N TYR A 127 -7.97 2.46 -3.75
CA TYR A 127 -7.10 3.32 -2.92
C TYR A 127 -7.57 3.42 -1.48
N GLY A 128 -8.87 3.36 -1.23
CA GLY A 128 -9.41 3.25 0.11
C GLY A 128 -9.01 1.95 0.81
N VAL A 129 -9.01 0.82 0.09
CA VAL A 129 -8.49 -0.47 0.60
C VAL A 129 -6.99 -0.38 0.90
N GLN A 130 -6.18 0.29 0.05
CA GLN A 130 -4.77 0.50 0.35
C GLN A 130 -4.57 1.33 1.64
N THR A 131 -5.44 2.31 1.88
CA THR A 131 -5.44 3.06 3.14
C THR A 131 -5.84 2.19 4.33
N LEU A 132 -6.84 1.34 4.18
CA LEU A 132 -7.24 0.39 5.21
C LEU A 132 -6.11 -0.58 5.56
N TYR A 133 -5.36 -1.07 4.56
CA TYR A 133 -4.18 -1.91 4.81
C TYR A 133 -3.12 -1.19 5.65
N GLN A 134 -2.88 0.10 5.43
CA GLN A 134 -1.91 0.89 6.19
C GLN A 134 -2.37 1.18 7.64
N LEU A 135 -3.66 1.06 7.94
CA LEU A 135 -4.21 1.15 9.29
C LEU A 135 -4.21 -0.20 10.04
N LEU A 136 -4.03 -1.30 9.31
CA LEU A 136 -3.90 -2.65 9.84
C LEU A 136 -2.45 -2.95 10.27
N PRO A 137 -2.23 -4.03 11.05
CA PRO A 137 -0.88 -4.46 11.36
C PRO A 137 -0.06 -4.75 10.09
N PRO A 138 1.25 -4.49 10.06
CA PRO A 138 2.11 -4.75 8.90
C PRO A 138 2.06 -6.20 8.38
N ALA A 139 1.64 -7.14 9.21
CA ALA A 139 1.39 -8.54 8.83
C ALA A 139 0.38 -8.67 7.67
N VAL A 140 -0.48 -7.66 7.44
CA VAL A 140 -1.43 -7.65 6.31
C VAL A 140 -0.75 -7.71 4.96
N TYR A 141 0.48 -7.21 4.82
CA TYR A 141 1.27 -7.28 3.59
C TYR A 141 2.05 -8.59 3.42
N GLY A 142 1.95 -9.49 4.39
CA GLY A 142 2.58 -10.79 4.35
C GLY A 142 1.83 -11.80 3.48
N ASN A 143 2.43 -12.98 3.37
CA ASN A 143 1.85 -14.16 2.72
C ASN A 143 1.65 -15.34 3.68
N GLN A 144 1.86 -15.11 4.98
CA GLN A 144 1.76 -16.12 6.02
C GLN A 144 0.76 -15.68 7.10
N LEU A 145 0.13 -16.67 7.72
CA LEU A 145 -0.81 -16.47 8.81
C LEU A 145 -0.10 -15.97 10.08
N ASP A 146 -0.48 -14.78 10.55
CA ASP A 146 -0.05 -14.24 11.85
C ASP A 146 -1.24 -14.08 12.80
N LYS A 147 -1.43 -15.07 13.67
CA LYS A 147 -2.46 -15.04 14.71
C LYS A 147 -2.10 -14.20 15.93
N LYS A 148 -0.85 -13.70 16.02
CA LYS A 148 -0.38 -12.91 17.16
C LYS A 148 -0.53 -11.41 16.92
N ALA A 149 -0.67 -10.98 15.66
CA ALA A 149 -0.91 -9.59 15.34
C ALA A 149 -2.27 -9.13 15.90
N ASN A 150 -2.33 -7.87 16.31
CA ASN A 150 -3.57 -7.25 16.76
C ASN A 150 -4.39 -6.80 15.54
N TRP A 151 -5.27 -7.66 15.06
CA TRP A 151 -6.13 -7.41 13.89
C TRP A 151 -7.25 -6.44 14.24
N SER A 152 -6.89 -5.16 14.43
CA SER A 152 -7.85 -4.09 14.68
C SER A 152 -7.45 -2.82 13.93
N VAL A 153 -8.44 -1.96 13.64
CA VAL A 153 -8.27 -0.69 12.94
C VAL A 153 -8.66 0.45 13.89
N PRO A 154 -7.82 1.48 14.09
CA PRO A 154 -8.22 2.63 14.90
C PRO A 154 -9.39 3.37 14.25
N ALA A 155 -10.31 3.85 15.07
CA ALA A 155 -11.47 4.59 14.61
C ALA A 155 -11.03 5.94 14.02
N VAL A 156 -11.53 6.28 12.82
CA VAL A 156 -11.06 7.43 12.06
C VAL A 156 -12.06 7.79 10.95
N GLU A 157 -12.13 9.06 10.60
CA GLU A 157 -12.71 9.55 9.35
C GLU A 157 -11.60 10.04 8.42
N ILE A 158 -11.54 9.50 7.22
CA ILE A 158 -10.57 9.87 6.19
C ILE A 158 -11.32 10.28 4.93
N GLU A 159 -10.94 11.42 4.38
CA GLU A 159 -11.34 11.83 3.03
C GLU A 159 -10.09 12.11 2.21
N ASP A 160 -10.01 11.48 1.03
CA ASP A 160 -8.81 11.57 0.20
C ASP A 160 -9.17 11.55 -1.29
N SER A 161 -8.37 12.25 -2.05
CA SER A 161 -8.37 12.21 -3.52
C SER A 161 -6.99 12.67 -4.02
N PRO A 162 -6.51 12.12 -5.13
CA PRO A 162 -5.19 12.48 -5.61
C PRO A 162 -5.13 13.96 -6.09
N ARG A 163 -4.05 14.64 -5.72
CA ARG A 163 -3.75 15.99 -6.21
C ARG A 163 -3.32 15.99 -7.67
N PHE A 164 -2.63 14.92 -8.12
CA PHE A 164 -2.14 14.79 -9.50
C PHE A 164 -2.78 13.57 -10.16
N VAL A 165 -3.25 13.76 -11.38
CA VAL A 165 -3.87 12.68 -12.18
C VAL A 165 -2.82 11.65 -12.59
N HIS A 166 -1.60 12.08 -12.92
CA HIS A 166 -0.49 11.20 -13.30
C HIS A 166 0.44 11.02 -12.10
N ARG A 167 0.55 9.78 -11.60
CA ARG A 167 1.42 9.40 -10.48
C ARG A 167 2.15 8.11 -10.86
N GLY A 168 3.36 8.26 -11.35
CA GLY A 168 4.09 7.12 -11.92
C GLY A 168 5.53 7.02 -11.46
N LEU A 169 6.06 5.82 -11.59
CA LEU A 169 7.49 5.54 -11.50
C LEU A 169 7.96 4.81 -12.75
N MET A 170 9.22 5.00 -13.08
CA MET A 170 9.92 4.30 -14.14
C MET A 170 10.84 3.24 -13.53
N LEU A 171 10.85 2.05 -14.14
CA LEU A 171 11.84 1.02 -13.89
C LEU A 171 12.63 0.77 -15.16
N ASP A 172 13.93 1.04 -15.10
CA ASP A 172 14.87 0.73 -16.16
C ASP A 172 15.37 -0.71 -16.02
N VAL A 173 14.94 -1.56 -16.94
CA VAL A 173 15.40 -2.96 -17.04
C VAL A 173 16.37 -3.17 -18.21
N CYS A 174 16.66 -2.11 -18.97
CA CYS A 174 17.56 -2.16 -20.10
C CYS A 174 19.00 -2.19 -19.64
N ARG A 175 19.36 -1.25 -18.75
CA ARG A 175 20.72 -1.18 -18.21
C ARG A 175 21.03 -2.39 -17.35
N HIS A 176 20.03 -2.89 -16.61
CA HIS A 176 20.17 -4.14 -15.88
C HIS A 176 18.86 -4.92 -15.91
N TYR A 177 18.87 -6.10 -16.53
CA TYR A 177 17.69 -6.98 -16.55
C TYR A 177 17.33 -7.44 -15.14
N VAL A 178 16.04 -7.40 -14.81
CA VAL A 178 15.50 -7.96 -13.58
C VAL A 178 14.49 -9.07 -13.90
N PRO A 179 14.39 -10.12 -13.07
CA PRO A 179 13.44 -11.20 -13.25
C PRO A 179 11.98 -10.72 -13.22
N ILE A 180 11.08 -11.45 -13.89
CA ILE A 180 9.67 -11.10 -14.01
C ILE A 180 8.97 -10.96 -12.64
N ASP A 181 9.33 -11.78 -11.64
CA ASP A 181 8.76 -11.73 -10.31
C ASP A 181 9.02 -10.38 -9.61
N TYR A 182 10.13 -9.73 -9.94
CA TYR A 182 10.41 -8.38 -9.44
C TYR A 182 9.46 -7.34 -10.04
N ILE A 183 9.05 -7.53 -11.30
CA ILE A 183 8.09 -6.64 -11.97
C ILE A 183 6.73 -6.68 -11.26
N TYR A 184 6.24 -7.87 -10.94
CA TYR A 184 5.00 -8.00 -10.15
C TYR A 184 5.11 -7.31 -8.80
N LYS A 185 6.19 -7.56 -8.06
CA LYS A 185 6.45 -6.89 -6.80
C LYS A 185 6.54 -5.37 -6.92
N PHE A 186 7.11 -4.87 -8.01
CA PHE A 186 7.20 -3.43 -8.26
C PHE A 186 5.82 -2.82 -8.49
N ILE A 187 4.94 -3.52 -9.22
CA ILE A 187 3.53 -3.12 -9.40
C ILE A 187 2.78 -3.09 -8.07
N ASP A 188 2.98 -4.08 -7.19
CA ASP A 188 2.38 -4.09 -5.86
C ASP A 188 2.83 -2.89 -5.02
N LEU A 189 4.11 -2.53 -5.08
CA LEU A 189 4.64 -1.34 -4.41
C LEU A 189 4.06 -0.04 -4.96
N LEU A 190 3.84 0.05 -6.29
CA LEU A 190 3.14 1.18 -6.90
C LEU A 190 1.70 1.28 -6.37
N ALA A 191 0.97 0.18 -6.38
CA ALA A 191 -0.40 0.08 -5.89
C ALA A 191 -0.52 0.49 -4.42
N MET A 192 0.36 -0.04 -3.55
CA MET A 192 0.42 0.30 -2.13
C MET A 192 0.60 1.80 -1.89
N ASN A 193 1.36 2.48 -2.76
CA ASN A 193 1.60 3.92 -2.70
C ASN A 193 0.62 4.73 -3.55
N LYS A 194 -0.49 4.14 -4.00
CA LYS A 194 -1.55 4.79 -4.81
C LYS A 194 -1.03 5.42 -6.10
N MET A 195 0.05 4.87 -6.67
CA MET A 195 0.53 5.22 -7.99
C MET A 195 -0.37 4.57 -9.05
N ASN A 196 -0.58 5.26 -10.17
CA ASN A 196 -1.46 4.78 -11.23
C ASN A 196 -0.76 4.61 -12.59
N VAL A 197 0.55 4.81 -12.64
CA VAL A 197 1.33 4.69 -13.88
C VAL A 197 2.63 3.95 -13.62
N PHE A 198 2.84 2.88 -14.36
CA PHE A 198 4.12 2.18 -14.44
C PHE A 198 4.77 2.41 -15.80
N HIS A 199 5.90 3.13 -15.82
CA HIS A 199 6.73 3.27 -17.01
C HIS A 199 7.80 2.16 -17.00
N TRP A 200 7.58 1.14 -17.81
CA TRP A 200 8.51 0.02 -17.95
C TRP A 200 9.46 0.27 -19.13
N HIS A 201 10.72 0.63 -18.83
CA HIS A 201 11.71 0.98 -19.81
C HIS A 201 12.42 -0.29 -20.31
N LEU A 202 11.98 -0.77 -21.49
CA LEU A 202 12.29 -2.09 -22.03
C LEU A 202 13.38 -2.10 -23.11
N THR A 203 13.73 -0.95 -23.68
CA THR A 203 14.63 -0.89 -24.83
C THR A 203 15.60 0.27 -24.75
N ASP A 204 16.88 -0.03 -24.77
CA ASP A 204 17.97 0.94 -24.83
C ASP A 204 19.24 0.28 -25.38
N ASP A 205 20.35 1.01 -25.53
CA ASP A 205 21.62 0.56 -26.11
C ASP A 205 22.30 -0.57 -25.31
N GLN A 206 22.12 -0.65 -23.98
CA GLN A 206 22.73 -1.72 -23.15
C GLN A 206 21.91 -3.00 -23.12
N GLY A 207 20.69 -3.01 -23.65
CA GLY A 207 19.89 -4.23 -23.74
C GLY A 207 18.48 -4.02 -24.27
N TRP A 208 18.08 -4.95 -25.12
CA TRP A 208 16.72 -5.06 -25.64
C TRP A 208 15.96 -6.11 -24.85
N ARG A 209 14.88 -5.74 -24.13
CA ARG A 209 14.23 -6.61 -23.15
C ARG A 209 12.82 -7.09 -23.54
N ILE A 210 12.28 -6.67 -24.69
CA ILE A 210 10.97 -7.09 -25.17
C ILE A 210 11.09 -7.99 -26.39
N GLU A 211 10.43 -9.16 -26.35
CA GLU A 211 10.39 -10.07 -27.49
C GLU A 211 9.62 -9.48 -28.67
N ILE A 212 10.23 -9.44 -29.85
CA ILE A 212 9.57 -9.11 -31.10
C ILE A 212 9.73 -10.31 -32.04
N LYS A 213 8.71 -11.15 -32.15
CA LYS A 213 8.78 -12.42 -32.91
C LYS A 213 9.18 -12.23 -34.37
N LYS A 214 8.85 -11.06 -34.97
CA LYS A 214 9.27 -10.69 -36.33
C LYS A 214 10.79 -10.41 -36.43
N TYR A 215 11.43 -10.02 -35.34
CA TYR A 215 12.82 -9.63 -35.28
C TYR A 215 13.56 -10.36 -34.15
N PRO A 216 13.74 -11.69 -34.25
CA PRO A 216 14.25 -12.52 -33.15
C PRO A 216 15.65 -12.12 -32.67
N LYS A 217 16.50 -11.58 -33.56
CA LYS A 217 17.86 -11.12 -33.22
C LYS A 217 17.86 -10.01 -32.16
N LEU A 218 16.77 -9.26 -32.00
CA LEU A 218 16.68 -8.24 -30.97
C LEU A 218 16.78 -8.86 -29.56
N THR A 219 16.29 -10.08 -29.39
CA THR A 219 16.40 -10.79 -28.10
C THR A 219 17.48 -11.85 -28.08
N GLU A 220 17.76 -12.52 -29.19
CA GLU A 220 18.87 -13.51 -29.27
C GLU A 220 20.25 -12.88 -29.06
N ILE A 221 20.46 -11.67 -29.59
CA ILE A 221 21.74 -10.94 -29.53
C ILE A 221 21.59 -9.71 -28.63
N GLY A 222 20.61 -8.84 -28.91
CA GLY A 222 20.49 -7.55 -28.26
C GLY A 222 20.08 -7.60 -26.77
N SER A 223 19.63 -8.76 -26.28
CA SER A 223 19.33 -8.95 -24.86
C SER A 223 20.54 -9.31 -24.00
N LYS A 224 21.72 -9.54 -24.61
CA LYS A 224 22.90 -10.06 -23.92
C LYS A 224 24.10 -9.14 -24.10
N ARG A 225 24.98 -9.12 -23.10
CA ARG A 225 26.31 -8.51 -23.18
C ARG A 225 27.31 -9.35 -22.40
N GLU A 226 28.57 -9.41 -22.90
CA GLU A 226 29.62 -10.22 -22.31
C GLU A 226 30.13 -9.69 -20.96
N LYS A 227 30.00 -8.39 -20.74
CA LYS A 227 30.52 -7.71 -19.55
C LYS A 227 29.76 -6.43 -19.27
N THR A 228 29.71 -6.01 -18.02
CA THR A 228 29.12 -4.75 -17.60
C THR A 228 30.20 -3.78 -17.15
N LEU A 229 30.06 -2.50 -17.51
CA LEU A 229 30.92 -1.45 -17.03
C LEU A 229 30.77 -1.31 -15.49
N VAL A 230 31.90 -1.29 -14.79
CA VAL A 230 31.95 -1.02 -13.36
C VAL A 230 32.03 0.50 -13.16
N ASP A 231 31.23 1.07 -12.31
CA ASP A 231 31.12 2.52 -12.12
C ASP A 231 30.56 3.29 -13.32
N TYR A 232 30.69 4.61 -13.28
CA TYR A 232 30.24 5.49 -14.34
C TYR A 232 31.27 5.58 -15.47
N TYR A 233 30.82 5.78 -16.69
CA TYR A 233 31.63 5.81 -17.90
C TYR A 233 32.86 6.73 -17.81
N TYR A 234 32.73 7.86 -17.11
CA TYR A 234 33.79 8.86 -17.00
C TYR A 234 34.63 8.79 -15.71
N VAL A 235 34.34 7.83 -14.83
CA VAL A 235 35.04 7.76 -13.51
C VAL A 235 36.40 7.07 -13.67
N ASN A 236 36.45 6.01 -14.48
CA ASN A 236 37.70 5.23 -14.71
C ASN A 236 38.14 5.29 -16.16
N TYR A 237 39.41 5.57 -16.39
CA TYR A 237 40.02 5.44 -17.71
C TYR A 237 41.39 4.77 -17.62
N PRO A 238 41.64 3.63 -18.33
CA PRO A 238 40.67 2.91 -19.15
C PRO A 238 39.51 2.34 -18.35
N GLN A 239 38.34 2.18 -19.02
CA GLN A 239 37.13 1.65 -18.38
C GLN A 239 37.35 0.24 -17.82
N VAL A 240 36.81 0.02 -16.63
CA VAL A 240 36.86 -1.28 -15.95
C VAL A 240 35.54 -2.01 -16.17
N PHE A 241 35.60 -3.28 -16.52
CA PHE A 241 34.46 -4.15 -16.73
C PHE A 241 34.51 -5.33 -15.75
N ASP A 242 33.31 -5.83 -15.37
CA ASP A 242 33.16 -6.93 -14.40
C ASP A 242 33.50 -8.32 -14.99
N GLY A 243 33.61 -8.43 -16.33
CA GLY A 243 33.90 -9.68 -17.04
C GLY A 243 32.79 -10.74 -16.91
N LYS A 244 31.57 -10.35 -16.54
CA LYS A 244 30.45 -11.27 -16.37
C LYS A 244 29.39 -11.04 -17.45
N GLU A 245 28.96 -12.13 -18.08
CA GLU A 245 27.80 -12.07 -18.98
C GLU A 245 26.56 -11.62 -18.22
N HIS A 246 25.81 -10.71 -18.83
CA HIS A 246 24.55 -10.25 -18.34
C HIS A 246 23.52 -10.23 -19.46
N GLY A 247 22.29 -10.72 -19.20
CA GLY A 247 21.25 -10.73 -20.20
C GLY A 247 19.91 -11.22 -19.67
N GLY A 248 18.92 -11.14 -20.54
CA GLY A 248 17.56 -11.56 -20.31
C GLY A 248 16.58 -10.68 -21.08
N TYR A 249 15.38 -11.20 -21.28
CA TYR A 249 14.28 -10.49 -21.91
C TYR A 249 12.95 -11.07 -21.42
N TYR A 250 11.87 -10.38 -21.72
CA TYR A 250 10.51 -10.81 -21.41
C TYR A 250 9.81 -11.25 -22.69
N THR A 251 9.14 -12.40 -22.64
CA THR A 251 8.33 -12.90 -23.75
C THR A 251 7.09 -12.04 -23.93
N GLN A 252 6.44 -12.12 -25.10
CA GLN A 252 5.18 -11.42 -25.33
C GLN A 252 4.08 -11.88 -24.37
N GLU A 253 4.08 -13.16 -24.01
CA GLU A 253 3.17 -13.75 -23.05
C GLU A 253 3.39 -13.14 -21.66
N GLN A 254 4.62 -13.07 -21.18
CA GLN A 254 4.96 -12.42 -19.91
C GLN A 254 4.56 -10.94 -19.89
N ILE A 255 4.75 -10.23 -21.02
CA ILE A 255 4.31 -8.82 -21.11
C ILE A 255 2.80 -8.72 -20.98
N LYS A 256 2.02 -9.59 -21.64
CA LYS A 256 0.55 -9.61 -21.53
C LYS A 256 0.09 -9.89 -20.11
N ASP A 257 0.72 -10.84 -19.44
CA ASP A 257 0.40 -11.18 -18.05
C ASP A 257 0.68 -10.01 -17.11
N VAL A 258 1.81 -9.31 -17.30
CA VAL A 258 2.15 -8.10 -16.52
C VAL A 258 1.16 -6.98 -16.79
N VAL A 259 0.72 -6.76 -18.04
CA VAL A 259 -0.30 -5.76 -18.38
C VAL A 259 -1.63 -6.09 -17.68
N ALA A 260 -2.05 -7.34 -17.72
CA ALA A 260 -3.27 -7.79 -17.06
C ALA A 260 -3.18 -7.63 -15.53
N TYR A 261 -2.04 -7.99 -14.96
CA TYR A 261 -1.78 -7.82 -13.53
C TYR A 261 -1.78 -6.34 -13.11
N ALA A 262 -1.13 -5.47 -13.88
CA ALA A 262 -1.14 -4.04 -13.62
C ALA A 262 -2.56 -3.45 -13.68
N ALA A 263 -3.37 -3.89 -14.65
CA ALA A 263 -4.76 -3.47 -14.77
C ALA A 263 -5.61 -3.91 -13.58
N SER A 264 -5.39 -5.11 -13.04
CA SER A 264 -6.09 -5.58 -11.82
C SER A 264 -5.70 -4.81 -10.56
N ASN A 265 -4.51 -4.20 -10.55
CA ASN A 265 -4.04 -3.28 -9.51
C ASN A 265 -4.27 -1.80 -9.85
N ILE A 266 -5.20 -1.54 -10.78
CA ILE A 266 -5.65 -0.20 -11.23
C ILE A 266 -4.46 0.72 -11.64
N SER A 267 -3.43 0.12 -12.19
CA SER A 267 -2.27 0.82 -12.74
C SER A 267 -2.28 0.75 -14.26
N THR A 268 -2.02 1.87 -14.91
CA THR A 268 -1.79 1.92 -16.36
C THR A 268 -0.31 1.65 -16.63
N LEU A 269 -0.02 0.66 -17.48
CA LEU A 269 1.34 0.32 -17.87
C LEU A 269 1.68 1.02 -19.19
N PHE A 270 2.81 1.72 -19.23
CA PHE A 270 3.42 2.27 -20.45
C PHE A 270 4.72 1.54 -20.73
N PRO A 271 4.72 0.50 -21.59
CA PRO A 271 5.95 -0.08 -22.11
C PRO A 271 6.60 0.89 -23.11
N LYS A 272 7.89 1.13 -22.97
CA LYS A 272 8.69 1.96 -23.87
C LYS A 272 9.88 1.17 -24.40
#